data_d104063b9c725baadc25e782efb6dd9e
#
_entry.id   d104063b9c725baadc25e782efb6dd9e
#
_cell.length_a   1.000
_cell.length_b   1.000
_cell.length_c   1.000
_cell.angle_alpha   90.00
_cell.angle_beta   90.00
_cell.angle_gamma   90.00
#
_symmetry.space_group_name_H-M   'P 1'
#
loop_
_entity.id
_entity.type
_entity.pdbx_description
1 polymer ?
#
loop_
_entity_poly.entity_id
_entity_poly.type
_entity_poly.pdbx_seq_one_letter_code
_entity_poly.pdbx_strand_id
1 'polypeptide(L)'
;PADVGGIAELKWIAEYAYLHGILMAPHGTGNGVLGLAALIQVCATLPANFIAFEYPTGHDPWWYEIVEGLPNPIVKNSMIDVIERPGMGVDLIPEAAVQCLASEDADFFD
;
A
#
# COMPACT_ATOMS: atom_id res chain seq x y z
N PRO A 1 0.85 1.94 -6.24
CA PRO A 1 -0.25 1.81 -7.20
C PRO A 1 -0.94 3.12 -7.53
N ALA A 2 -1.11 4.02 -6.57
CA ALA A 2 -1.83 5.28 -6.78
C ALA A 2 -1.21 6.14 -7.89
N ASP A 3 0.12 6.24 -7.93
CA ASP A 3 0.83 7.08 -8.90
C ASP A 3 0.76 6.57 -10.34
N VAL A 4 0.48 5.28 -10.53
CA VAL A 4 0.51 4.62 -11.84
C VAL A 4 -0.86 4.16 -12.34
N GLY A 5 -1.94 4.52 -11.64
CA GLY A 5 -3.30 4.23 -12.08
C GLY A 5 -3.94 2.98 -11.44
N GLY A 6 -3.29 2.37 -10.45
CA GLY A 6 -3.89 1.29 -9.67
C GLY A 6 -3.07 -0.01 -9.62
N ILE A 7 -3.67 -1.03 -9.01
CA ILE A 7 -3.06 -2.36 -8.79
C ILE A 7 -2.79 -3.04 -10.14
N ALA A 8 -3.76 -3.02 -11.06
CA ALA A 8 -3.64 -3.66 -12.37
C ALA A 8 -2.53 -3.02 -13.19
N GLU A 9 -2.46 -1.69 -13.22
CA GLU A 9 -1.44 -0.95 -13.96
C GLU A 9 -0.03 -1.25 -13.43
N LEU A 10 0.16 -1.27 -12.11
CA LEU A 10 1.46 -1.62 -11.54
C LEU A 10 1.88 -3.03 -11.91
N LYS A 11 0.93 -3.98 -11.88
CA LYS A 11 1.20 -5.36 -12.30
C LYS A 11 1.62 -5.43 -13.78
N TRP A 12 0.90 -4.75 -14.67
CA TRP A 12 1.26 -4.71 -16.10
C TRP A 12 2.61 -4.06 -16.35
N ILE A 13 2.93 -2.98 -15.66
CA ILE A 13 4.24 -2.33 -15.71
C ILE A 13 5.34 -3.34 -15.33
N ALA A 14 5.14 -4.09 -14.25
CA ALA A 14 6.12 -5.06 -13.79
C ALA A 14 6.28 -6.26 -14.75
N GLU A 15 5.20 -6.76 -15.31
CA GLU A 15 5.24 -7.82 -16.32
C GLU A 15 5.92 -7.35 -17.62
N TYR A 16 5.62 -6.13 -18.08
CA TYR A 16 6.29 -5.54 -19.22
C TYR A 16 7.79 -5.32 -18.94
N ALA A 17 8.14 -4.78 -17.79
CA ALA A 17 9.51 -4.62 -17.34
C ALA A 17 10.26 -5.97 -17.29
N TYR A 18 9.58 -7.02 -16.84
CA TYR A 18 10.15 -8.38 -16.80
C TYR A 18 10.55 -8.89 -18.19
N LEU A 19 9.69 -8.68 -19.20
CA LEU A 19 9.99 -9.06 -20.58
C LEU A 19 11.22 -8.34 -21.16
N HIS A 20 11.55 -7.17 -20.60
CA HIS A 20 12.70 -6.35 -21.02
C HIS A 20 13.91 -6.48 -20.09
N GLY A 21 13.90 -7.40 -19.12
CA GLY A 21 15.00 -7.59 -18.17
C GLY A 21 15.20 -6.41 -17.20
N ILE A 22 14.16 -5.59 -16.97
CA ILE A 22 14.20 -4.44 -16.08
C ILE A 22 13.79 -4.88 -14.68
N LEU A 23 14.57 -4.55 -13.67
CA LEU A 23 14.29 -4.83 -12.27
C LEU A 23 13.26 -3.86 -11.70
N MET A 24 12.48 -4.33 -10.74
CA MET A 24 11.40 -3.58 -10.10
C MET A 24 11.60 -3.50 -8.59
N ALA A 25 11.57 -2.28 -8.05
CA ALA A 25 11.50 -1.99 -6.62
C ALA A 25 10.37 -0.98 -6.37
N PRO A 26 9.12 -1.43 -6.34
CA PRO A 26 7.98 -0.53 -6.18
C PRO A 26 8.00 0.20 -4.84
N HIS A 27 7.60 1.47 -4.87
CA HIS A 27 7.41 2.29 -3.69
C HIS A 27 6.18 3.21 -3.83
N GLY A 28 5.86 3.97 -2.79
CA GLY A 28 4.73 4.88 -2.80
C GLY A 28 4.62 5.64 -1.48
N THR A 29 5.55 6.57 -1.25
CA THR A 29 5.62 7.32 0.01
C THR A 29 4.43 8.25 0.23
N GLY A 30 3.80 8.75 -0.83
CA GLY A 30 2.64 9.65 -0.77
C GLY A 30 1.27 8.96 -0.71
N ASN A 31 1.22 7.63 -0.70
CA ASN A 31 -0.03 6.90 -0.93
C ASN A 31 -0.84 6.60 0.34
N GLY A 32 -0.37 7.02 1.50
CA GLY A 32 -1.00 6.72 2.77
C GLY A 32 -1.11 5.21 3.07
N VAL A 33 -1.82 4.87 4.15
CA VAL A 33 -1.92 3.50 4.65
C VAL A 33 -2.70 2.57 3.70
N LEU A 34 -3.74 3.07 3.03
CA LEU A 34 -4.52 2.28 2.06
C LEU A 34 -3.70 1.98 0.80
N GLY A 35 -2.93 2.96 0.33
CA GLY A 35 -2.00 2.77 -0.77
C GLY A 35 -0.88 1.78 -0.44
N LEU A 36 -0.39 1.79 0.81
CA LEU A 36 0.56 0.81 1.30
C LEU A 36 -0.04 -0.61 1.29
N ALA A 37 -1.25 -0.78 1.80
CA ALA A 37 -1.93 -2.08 1.78
C ALA A 37 -2.10 -2.62 0.35
N ALA A 38 -2.55 -1.78 -0.58
CA ALA A 38 -2.65 -2.13 -2.00
C ALA A 38 -1.28 -2.50 -2.60
N LEU A 39 -0.22 -1.79 -2.24
CA LEU A 39 1.13 -2.05 -2.71
C LEU A 39 1.66 -3.40 -2.18
N ILE A 40 1.39 -3.75 -0.93
CA ILE A 40 1.74 -5.07 -0.35
C ILE A 40 1.09 -6.18 -1.18
N GLN A 41 -0.21 -6.07 -1.46
CA GLN A 41 -0.95 -7.07 -2.21
C GLN A 41 -0.40 -7.25 -3.63
N VAL A 42 -0.17 -6.17 -4.36
CA VAL A 42 0.34 -6.28 -5.73
C VAL A 42 1.77 -6.80 -5.77
N CYS A 43 2.65 -6.36 -4.86
CA CYS A 43 4.04 -6.81 -4.82
C CYS A 43 4.15 -8.33 -4.60
N ALA A 44 3.24 -8.94 -3.85
CA ALA A 44 3.17 -10.39 -3.66
C ALA A 44 2.88 -11.17 -4.95
N THR A 45 2.42 -10.51 -6.01
CA THR A 45 2.06 -11.12 -7.30
C THR A 45 3.04 -10.81 -8.44
N LEU A 46 4.09 -10.05 -8.17
CA LEU A 46 5.02 -9.60 -9.20
C LEU A 46 5.93 -10.72 -9.67
N PRO A 47 6.39 -10.67 -10.93
CA PRO A 47 7.31 -11.65 -11.48
C PRO A 47 8.72 -11.55 -10.87
N ALA A 48 9.62 -12.45 -11.27
CA ALA A 48 10.96 -12.61 -10.71
C ALA A 48 11.90 -11.39 -10.84
N ASN A 49 11.50 -10.36 -11.55
CA ASN A 49 12.21 -9.08 -11.59
C ASN A 49 11.94 -8.17 -10.38
N PHE A 50 10.99 -8.54 -9.50
CA PHE A 50 10.77 -7.87 -8.23
C PHE A 50 11.93 -8.18 -7.28
N ILE A 51 12.69 -7.15 -6.88
CA ILE A 51 13.89 -7.30 -6.07
C ILE A 51 13.74 -6.77 -4.64
N ALA A 52 12.88 -5.80 -4.43
CA ALA A 52 12.65 -5.19 -3.12
C ALA A 52 11.33 -4.43 -3.10
N PHE A 53 10.79 -4.30 -1.89
CA PHE A 53 9.73 -3.35 -1.58
C PHE A 53 10.39 -2.12 -0.94
N GLU A 54 10.27 -0.97 -1.55
CA GLU A 54 10.79 0.27 -0.97
C GLU A 54 9.79 0.80 0.06
N TYR A 55 10.00 0.41 1.32
CA TYR A 55 9.11 0.78 2.41
C TYR A 55 9.32 2.22 2.85
N PRO A 56 8.26 3.02 2.97
CA PRO A 56 8.37 4.39 3.44
C PRO A 56 8.83 4.44 4.91
N THR A 57 9.88 5.20 5.17
CA THR A 57 10.34 5.49 6.53
C THR A 57 9.68 6.77 7.03
N GLY A 58 9.32 6.82 8.32
CA GLY A 58 8.77 8.03 8.91
C GLY A 58 7.27 8.26 8.63
N HIS A 59 6.50 7.17 8.50
CA HIS A 59 5.04 7.27 8.46
C HIS A 59 4.49 7.79 9.79
N ASP A 60 3.36 8.47 9.73
CA ASP A 60 2.71 9.02 10.91
C ASP A 60 2.10 7.91 11.79
N PRO A 61 2.14 8.05 13.12
CA PRO A 61 1.54 7.08 14.05
C PRO A 61 0.06 6.80 13.79
N TRP A 62 -0.70 7.80 13.33
CA TRP A 62 -2.14 7.69 13.06
C TRP A 62 -2.49 6.69 11.95
N TRP A 63 -1.54 6.21 11.15
CA TRP A 63 -1.79 5.16 10.16
C TRP A 63 -2.39 3.90 10.77
N TYR A 64 -2.02 3.55 12.00
CA TYR A 64 -2.59 2.41 12.71
C TYR A 64 -3.93 2.71 13.39
N GLU A 65 -4.29 3.99 13.48
CA GLU A 65 -5.51 4.42 14.14
C GLU A 65 -6.71 4.45 13.20
N ILE A 66 -6.47 4.72 11.92
CA ILE A 66 -7.54 4.89 10.92
C ILE A 66 -7.90 3.61 10.15
N VAL A 67 -7.14 2.53 10.33
CA VAL A 67 -7.43 1.23 9.71
C VAL A 67 -7.28 0.10 10.71
N GLU A 68 -8.06 -0.95 10.51
CA GLU A 68 -7.83 -2.24 11.14
C GLU A 68 -7.32 -3.27 10.12
N GLY A 69 -6.66 -4.33 10.63
CA GLY A 69 -6.10 -5.41 9.81
C GLY A 69 -4.64 -5.23 9.42
N LEU A 70 -4.06 -4.04 9.61
CA LEU A 70 -2.65 -3.80 9.33
C LEU A 70 -1.77 -4.39 10.45
N PRO A 71 -0.72 -5.18 10.13
CA PRO A 71 0.22 -5.65 11.14
C PRO A 71 0.95 -4.50 11.84
N ASN A 72 1.18 -4.63 13.14
CA ASN A 72 1.98 -3.66 13.90
C ASN A 72 3.09 -4.39 14.70
N PRO A 73 4.39 -4.21 14.36
CA PRO A 73 4.89 -3.40 13.24
C PRO A 73 4.63 -4.08 11.87
N ILE A 74 4.52 -3.27 10.82
CA ILE A 74 4.34 -3.74 9.44
C ILE A 74 5.57 -4.53 8.99
N VAL A 75 6.76 -3.99 9.24
CA VAL A 75 8.03 -4.63 8.85
C VAL A 75 8.57 -5.44 10.03
N LYS A 76 8.83 -6.73 9.81
CA LYS A 76 9.49 -7.64 10.76
C LYS A 76 10.64 -8.34 10.05
N ASN A 77 11.83 -8.29 10.63
CA ASN A 77 13.02 -8.95 10.07
C ASN A 77 13.26 -8.62 8.59
N SER A 78 13.10 -7.36 8.21
CA SER A 78 13.19 -6.87 6.82
C SER A 78 12.17 -7.48 5.85
N MET A 79 11.10 -8.06 6.36
CA MET A 79 10.01 -8.65 5.58
C MET A 79 8.68 -7.98 5.93
N ILE A 80 7.76 -8.03 5.00
CA ILE A 80 6.36 -7.63 5.19
C ILE A 80 5.49 -8.85 4.88
N ASP A 81 4.66 -9.26 5.85
CA ASP A 81 3.72 -10.34 5.64
C ASP A 81 2.57 -9.88 4.74
N VAL A 82 2.18 -10.72 3.79
CA VAL A 82 0.99 -10.47 2.97
C VAL A 82 -0.25 -10.68 3.83
N ILE A 83 -1.16 -9.70 3.78
CA ILE A 83 -2.37 -9.74 4.61
C ILE A 83 -3.39 -10.67 3.95
N GLU A 84 -3.67 -11.80 4.58
CA GLU A 84 -4.62 -12.81 4.09
C GLU A 84 -6.07 -12.53 4.58
N ARG A 85 -6.63 -11.39 4.14
CA ARG A 85 -8.02 -10.98 4.39
C ARG A 85 -8.66 -10.56 3.07
N PRO A 86 -9.98 -10.54 2.93
CA PRO A 86 -10.66 -10.04 1.74
C PRO A 86 -10.25 -8.61 1.36
N GLY A 87 -10.32 -8.28 0.09
CA GLY A 87 -9.96 -6.96 -0.44
C GLY A 87 -8.46 -6.70 -0.33
N MET A 88 -8.09 -5.52 0.15
CA MET A 88 -6.69 -5.16 0.42
C MET A 88 -6.18 -5.68 1.77
N GLY A 89 -7.02 -6.38 2.51
CA GLY A 89 -6.69 -6.92 3.83
C GLY A 89 -6.83 -5.95 4.98
N VAL A 90 -7.27 -4.72 4.71
CA VAL A 90 -7.50 -3.66 5.70
C VAL A 90 -8.89 -3.08 5.52
N ASP A 91 -9.49 -2.65 6.62
CA ASP A 91 -10.76 -1.94 6.64
C ASP A 91 -10.54 -0.55 7.25
N LEU A 92 -11.15 0.47 6.64
CA LEU A 92 -11.09 1.84 7.16
C LEU A 92 -11.98 1.94 8.40
N ILE A 93 -11.53 2.69 9.40
CA ILE A 93 -12.28 3.05 10.61
C ILE A 93 -12.80 4.48 10.41
N PRO A 94 -14.05 4.67 9.94
CA PRO A 94 -14.54 6.00 9.57
C PRO A 94 -14.49 7.02 10.71
N GLU A 95 -14.83 6.58 11.93
CA GLU A 95 -14.85 7.43 13.12
C GLU A 95 -13.48 7.99 13.49
N ALA A 96 -12.41 7.25 13.17
CA ALA A 96 -11.04 7.71 13.35
C ALA A 96 -10.57 8.49 12.12
N ALA A 97 -10.88 8.02 10.92
CA ALA A 97 -10.46 8.65 9.67
C ALA A 97 -11.01 10.07 9.52
N VAL A 98 -12.23 10.35 10.00
CA VAL A 98 -12.84 11.67 9.97
C VAL A 98 -11.98 12.74 10.66
N GLN A 99 -11.18 12.35 11.65
CA GLN A 99 -10.26 13.27 12.35
C GLN A 99 -9.04 13.66 11.52
N CYS A 100 -8.78 12.94 10.42
CA CYS A 100 -7.64 13.13 9.55
C CYS A 100 -8.02 13.71 8.18
N LEU A 101 -9.30 14.04 7.97
CA LEU A 101 -9.76 14.64 6.72
C LEU A 101 -9.16 16.04 6.51
N ALA A 102 -8.84 16.33 5.27
CA ALA A 102 -8.57 17.71 4.87
C ALA A 102 -9.84 18.55 4.98
N SER A 103 -9.69 19.87 5.14
CA SER A 103 -10.83 20.76 5.34
C SER A 103 -11.80 20.79 4.15
N GLU A 104 -11.29 20.54 2.95
CA GLU A 104 -12.07 20.43 1.72
C GLU A 104 -12.88 19.14 1.61
N ASP A 105 -12.53 18.11 2.40
CA ASP A 105 -13.15 16.79 2.40
C ASP A 105 -13.99 16.55 3.67
N ALA A 106 -14.33 17.61 4.42
CA ALA A 106 -14.97 17.48 5.73
C ALA A 106 -16.30 16.70 5.71
N ASP A 107 -16.99 16.67 4.56
CA ASP A 107 -18.26 15.98 4.32
C ASP A 107 -18.10 14.61 3.60
N PHE A 108 -16.87 14.08 3.52
CA PHE A 108 -16.58 12.84 2.77
C PHE A 108 -17.36 11.62 3.28
N PHE A 109 -17.72 11.58 4.56
CA PHE A 109 -18.44 10.48 5.18
C PHE A 109 -19.93 10.78 5.43
N ASP A 110 -20.44 11.96 5.03
CA ASP A 110 -21.84 12.34 5.15
C ASP A 110 -22.63 11.80 3.94
#